data_1db5b038f91dc8814939d1b812502535
#
_entry.id   1db5b038f91dc8814939d1b812502535
#
_cell.length_a   1.000
_cell.length_b   1.000
_cell.length_c   1.000
_cell.angle_alpha   90.00
_cell.angle_beta   90.00
_cell.angle_gamma   90.00
#
_symmetry.space_group_name_H-M   'P 1'
#
loop_
_entity.id
_entity.type
_entity.pdbx_description
1 polymer ?
#
loop_
_entity_poly.entity_id
_entity_poly.type
_entity_poly.pdbx_seq_one_letter_code
_entity_poly.pdbx_strand_id
1 'polypeptide(L)'
;MAKKHHQRNDDLIDALVWMRRHESSPICATKNNVHVDTDAISRLAVLVIKRLHQSVILRRKVVHIGGWTPTINRCHDNVAIWVAKNPQHKHVHGFIFVDLRPNATCIRLMAHSAVETEDGTLCDITPHEASSDYPFIRHFGTEEEFELFGRVEYFDLPG
;
A
#
# COMPACT_ATOMS: atom_id res chain seq x y z
N MET A 1 0.68 22.95 -14.75
CA MET A 1 0.65 21.89 -13.72
C MET A 1 -0.37 20.77 -13.97
N ALA A 2 -1.37 20.95 -14.83
CA ALA A 2 -2.42 19.94 -15.13
C ALA A 2 -1.94 18.66 -15.87
N LYS A 3 -0.88 18.74 -16.68
CA LYS A 3 -0.40 17.57 -17.44
C LYS A 3 0.15 16.38 -16.61
N LYS A 4 0.71 16.64 -15.41
CA LYS A 4 1.26 15.57 -14.54
C LYS A 4 0.19 14.69 -13.89
N HIS A 5 -1.01 15.21 -13.66
CA HIS A 5 -2.11 14.43 -13.09
C HIS A 5 -2.78 13.49 -14.10
N HIS A 6 -2.83 13.89 -15.36
CA HIS A 6 -3.44 13.06 -16.42
C HIS A 6 -2.56 11.84 -16.73
N GLN A 7 -1.25 12.03 -16.86
CA GLN A 7 -0.30 10.95 -17.10
C GLN A 7 -0.34 9.86 -16.03
N ARG A 8 -0.43 10.23 -14.73
CA ARG A 8 -0.49 9.26 -13.62
C ARG A 8 -1.75 8.41 -13.59
N ASN A 9 -2.90 8.94 -14.01
CA ASN A 9 -4.12 8.15 -14.12
C ASN A 9 -4.04 7.14 -15.26
N ASP A 10 -3.43 7.51 -16.37
CA ASP A 10 -3.25 6.63 -17.52
C ASP A 10 -2.29 5.48 -17.16
N ASP A 11 -1.18 5.77 -16.48
CA ASP A 11 -0.23 4.76 -15.99
C ASP A 11 -0.89 3.77 -15.02
N LEU A 12 -1.78 4.26 -14.15
CA LEU A 12 -2.55 3.40 -13.24
C LEU A 12 -3.54 2.50 -13.99
N ILE A 13 -4.25 3.05 -14.97
CA ILE A 13 -5.20 2.30 -15.81
C ILE A 13 -4.46 1.23 -16.60
N ASP A 14 -3.30 1.54 -17.15
CA ASP A 14 -2.46 0.57 -17.88
C ASP A 14 -1.95 -0.53 -16.95
N ALA A 15 -1.53 -0.19 -15.73
CA ALA A 15 -1.16 -1.17 -14.71
C ALA A 15 -2.33 -2.09 -14.34
N LEU A 16 -3.54 -1.54 -14.19
CA LEU A 16 -4.76 -2.30 -13.89
C LEU A 16 -5.17 -3.25 -15.02
N VAL A 17 -5.10 -2.77 -16.26
CA VAL A 17 -5.40 -3.56 -17.47
C VAL A 17 -4.39 -4.70 -17.60
N TRP A 18 -3.12 -4.40 -17.35
CA TRP A 18 -2.06 -5.38 -17.41
C TRP A 18 -2.25 -6.48 -16.35
N MET A 19 -2.52 -6.12 -15.08
CA MET A 19 -2.74 -7.08 -14.01
C MET A 19 -3.92 -8.01 -14.27
N ARG A 20 -5.02 -7.51 -14.85
CA ARG A 20 -6.16 -8.35 -15.27
C ARG A 20 -5.80 -9.41 -16.31
N ARG A 21 -4.83 -9.13 -17.18
CA ARG A 21 -4.38 -10.08 -18.21
C ARG A 21 -3.50 -11.19 -17.64
N HIS A 22 -2.90 -10.98 -16.46
CA HIS A 22 -1.90 -11.85 -15.86
C HIS A 22 -2.35 -12.46 -14.52
N GLU A 23 -3.65 -12.51 -14.26
CA GLU A 23 -4.25 -13.09 -13.03
C GLU A 23 -3.80 -14.54 -12.73
N SER A 24 -3.31 -15.26 -13.73
CA SER A 24 -2.81 -16.64 -13.60
C SER A 24 -1.30 -16.78 -13.49
N SER A 25 -0.56 -15.67 -13.49
CA SER A 25 0.90 -15.71 -13.40
C SER A 25 1.37 -15.99 -11.97
N PRO A 26 2.46 -16.76 -11.79
CA PRO A 26 2.97 -17.07 -10.47
C PRO A 26 3.42 -15.78 -9.75
N ILE A 27 3.03 -15.65 -8.50
CA ILE A 27 3.39 -14.53 -7.63
C ILE A 27 4.71 -14.87 -6.96
N CYS A 28 5.71 -14.00 -7.13
CA CYS A 28 6.98 -14.13 -6.43
C CYS A 28 6.91 -13.36 -5.10
N ALA A 29 6.84 -14.09 -3.99
CA ALA A 29 7.00 -13.52 -2.66
C ALA A 29 8.46 -13.63 -2.22
N THR A 30 9.15 -12.50 -2.07
CA THR A 30 10.51 -12.48 -1.53
C THR A 30 10.49 -12.29 -0.03
N LYS A 31 11.31 -13.06 0.68
CA LYS A 31 11.28 -13.13 2.13
C LYS A 31 12.64 -13.24 2.79
N ASN A 32 12.72 -12.62 3.96
CA ASN A 32 13.75 -12.87 4.97
C ASN A 32 13.35 -14.08 5.84
N ASN A 33 13.73 -15.31 5.43
CA ASN A 33 13.75 -16.56 6.22
C ASN A 33 12.55 -16.93 7.13
N VAL A 34 11.35 -16.43 6.90
CA VAL A 34 10.14 -16.88 7.61
C VAL A 34 9.34 -17.79 6.69
N HIS A 35 8.88 -18.94 7.16
CA HIS A 35 7.98 -19.81 6.41
C HIS A 35 6.63 -19.10 6.26
N VAL A 36 6.28 -18.67 5.06
CA VAL A 36 5.01 -18.02 4.74
C VAL A 36 4.16 -18.99 3.93
N ASP A 37 2.90 -19.08 4.28
CA ASP A 37 1.91 -19.74 3.43
C ASP A 37 1.79 -18.98 2.11
N THR A 38 2.54 -19.45 1.10
CA THR A 38 2.57 -18.86 -0.24
C THR A 38 1.20 -18.90 -0.91
N ASP A 39 0.35 -19.87 -0.56
CA ASP A 39 -1.00 -19.98 -1.11
C ASP A 39 -1.94 -18.92 -0.53
N ALA A 40 -1.84 -18.64 0.78
CA ALA A 40 -2.59 -17.55 1.40
C ALA A 40 -2.20 -16.19 0.82
N ILE A 41 -0.91 -15.98 0.62
CA ILE A 41 -0.36 -14.78 -0.01
C ILE A 41 -0.88 -14.63 -1.44
N SER A 42 -0.81 -15.69 -2.24
CA SER A 42 -1.28 -15.67 -3.62
C SER A 42 -2.78 -15.37 -3.71
N ARG A 43 -3.59 -15.96 -2.84
CA ARG A 43 -5.02 -15.65 -2.77
C ARG A 43 -5.30 -14.20 -2.45
N LEU A 44 -4.56 -13.61 -1.50
CA LEU A 44 -4.74 -12.19 -1.19
C LEU A 44 -4.30 -11.28 -2.33
N ALA A 45 -3.15 -11.55 -2.93
CA ALA A 45 -2.69 -10.75 -4.06
C ALA A 45 -3.72 -10.74 -5.19
N VAL A 46 -4.34 -11.89 -5.50
CA VAL A 46 -5.46 -11.96 -6.45
C VAL A 46 -6.65 -11.13 -5.99
N LEU A 47 -7.01 -11.16 -4.71
CA LEU A 47 -8.12 -10.35 -4.18
C LEU A 47 -7.82 -8.85 -4.25
N VAL A 48 -6.59 -8.44 -3.94
CA VAL A 48 -6.13 -7.05 -4.07
C VAL A 48 -6.21 -6.61 -5.52
N ILE A 49 -5.68 -7.41 -6.46
CA ILE A 49 -5.71 -7.13 -7.90
C ILE A 49 -7.14 -6.90 -8.39
N LYS A 50 -8.07 -7.78 -8.04
CA LYS A 50 -9.48 -7.66 -8.44
C LYS A 50 -10.14 -6.38 -7.95
N ARG A 51 -9.63 -5.77 -6.89
CA ARG A 51 -10.19 -4.57 -6.25
C ARG A 51 -9.35 -3.31 -6.47
N LEU A 52 -8.34 -3.36 -7.31
CA LEU A 52 -7.49 -2.19 -7.58
C LEU A 52 -8.26 -0.95 -8.07
N HIS A 53 -9.42 -1.15 -8.72
CA HIS A 53 -10.33 -0.06 -9.08
C HIS A 53 -10.90 0.73 -7.88
N GLN A 54 -10.75 0.18 -6.64
CA GLN A 54 -11.15 0.83 -5.39
C GLN A 54 -9.97 1.57 -4.73
N SER A 55 -8.80 1.57 -5.36
CA SER A 55 -7.65 2.27 -4.82
C SER A 55 -7.86 3.78 -4.82
N VAL A 56 -7.28 4.43 -3.83
CA VAL A 56 -7.25 5.89 -3.70
C VAL A 56 -5.82 6.38 -3.66
N ILE A 57 -5.58 7.59 -4.12
CA ILE A 57 -4.25 8.20 -3.98
C ILE A 57 -4.12 8.77 -2.56
N LEU A 58 -3.20 8.22 -1.78
CA LEU A 58 -2.89 8.77 -0.47
C LEU A 58 -2.20 10.13 -0.61
N ARG A 59 -2.73 11.13 0.09
CA ARG A 59 -2.08 12.43 0.21
C ARG A 59 -1.17 12.41 1.43
N ARG A 60 0.06 12.83 1.25
CA ARG A 60 1.00 12.97 2.35
C ARG A 60 0.60 14.13 3.25
N LYS A 61 0.62 13.88 4.56
CA LYS A 61 0.38 14.88 5.60
C LYS A 61 1.56 14.91 6.56
N VAL A 62 2.20 16.06 6.70
CA VAL A 62 3.24 16.26 7.72
C VAL A 62 2.54 16.48 9.06
N VAL A 63 2.93 15.71 10.06
CA VAL A 63 2.32 15.74 11.40
C VAL A 63 3.38 15.78 12.49
N HIS A 64 3.04 16.41 13.61
CA HIS A 64 3.87 16.49 14.81
C HIS A 64 3.00 16.44 16.06
N ILE A 65 3.45 15.75 17.12
CA ILE A 65 2.77 15.76 18.42
C ILE A 65 3.82 15.80 19.53
N GLY A 66 3.84 16.90 20.30
CA GLY A 66 4.61 16.98 21.53
C GLY A 66 6.08 16.57 21.39
N GLY A 67 6.75 17.00 20.34
CA GLY A 67 8.14 16.64 20.03
C GLY A 67 8.33 15.31 19.30
N TRP A 68 7.27 14.49 19.12
CA TRP A 68 7.32 13.29 18.30
C TRP A 68 7.05 13.64 16.82
N THR A 69 7.82 13.00 15.94
CA THR A 69 7.63 13.04 14.50
C THR A 69 7.65 11.61 13.94
N PRO A 70 6.86 11.33 12.89
CA PRO A 70 6.89 10.02 12.23
C PRO A 70 8.29 9.68 11.69
N THR A 71 8.63 8.41 11.76
CA THR A 71 9.91 7.86 11.29
C THR A 71 9.75 7.19 9.93
N ILE A 72 10.75 7.32 9.06
CA ILE A 72 10.80 6.67 7.75
C ILE A 72 10.68 5.14 7.91
N ASN A 73 9.95 4.48 7.00
CA ASN A 73 9.76 3.02 6.94
C ASN A 73 9.08 2.40 8.19
N ARG A 74 8.37 3.20 8.99
CA ARG A 74 7.67 2.74 10.19
C ARG A 74 6.16 3.09 10.12
N CYS A 75 5.54 2.84 8.98
CA CYS A 75 4.15 3.26 8.73
C CYS A 75 3.17 2.72 9.77
N HIS A 76 3.28 1.46 10.16
CA HIS A 76 2.39 0.85 11.15
C HIS A 76 2.54 1.50 12.53
N ASP A 77 3.77 1.67 12.99
CA ASP A 77 4.07 2.31 14.28
C ASP A 77 3.66 3.79 14.28
N ASN A 78 3.97 4.50 13.19
CA ASN A 78 3.63 5.92 13.05
C ASN A 78 2.12 6.13 13.17
N VAL A 79 1.33 5.32 12.47
CA VAL A 79 -0.13 5.42 12.50
C VAL A 79 -0.68 5.00 13.86
N ALA A 80 -0.16 3.94 14.48
CA ALA A 80 -0.57 3.50 15.81
C ALA A 80 -0.34 4.60 16.86
N ILE A 81 0.85 5.23 16.88
CA ILE A 81 1.18 6.34 17.80
C ILE A 81 0.25 7.54 17.54
N TRP A 82 0.02 7.87 16.27
CA TRP A 82 -0.83 8.99 15.89
C TRP A 82 -2.27 8.79 16.35
N VAL A 83 -2.87 7.64 16.07
CA VAL A 83 -4.26 7.33 16.41
C VAL A 83 -4.45 7.25 17.92
N ALA A 84 -3.50 6.69 18.66
CA ALA A 84 -3.56 6.67 20.12
C ALA A 84 -3.67 8.08 20.75
N LYS A 85 -3.14 9.11 20.07
CA LYS A 85 -3.18 10.51 20.51
C LYS A 85 -4.28 11.33 19.84
N ASN A 86 -4.93 10.78 18.83
CA ASN A 86 -6.02 11.42 18.07
C ASN A 86 -7.16 10.40 17.90
N PRO A 87 -7.96 10.14 18.95
CA PRO A 87 -8.95 9.05 18.96
C PRO A 87 -10.09 9.23 17.94
N GLN A 88 -10.26 10.43 17.39
CA GLN A 88 -11.19 10.71 16.29
C GLN A 88 -10.68 10.19 14.93
N HIS A 89 -9.40 9.84 14.83
CA HIS A 89 -8.81 9.24 13.64
C HIS A 89 -8.79 7.71 13.74
N LYS A 90 -8.74 7.03 12.61
CA LYS A 90 -8.68 5.56 12.55
C LYS A 90 -7.39 5.08 11.88
N HIS A 91 -6.88 3.97 12.40
CA HIS A 91 -5.82 3.21 11.75
C HIS A 91 -6.42 2.39 10.61
N VAL A 92 -5.89 2.54 9.41
CA VAL A 92 -6.34 1.80 8.24
C VAL A 92 -5.18 1.02 7.66
N HIS A 93 -5.28 -0.30 7.71
CA HIS A 93 -4.35 -1.21 7.06
C HIS A 93 -4.68 -1.38 5.58
N GLY A 94 -3.66 -1.59 4.76
CA GLY A 94 -3.82 -1.79 3.34
C GLY A 94 -2.51 -2.02 2.61
N PHE A 95 -2.54 -1.76 1.31
CA PHE A 95 -1.39 -1.97 0.44
C PHE A 95 -1.19 -0.75 -0.45
N ILE A 96 0.06 -0.30 -0.55
CA ILE A 96 0.49 0.58 -1.63
C ILE A 96 1.05 -0.28 -2.75
N PHE A 97 0.92 0.19 -3.98
CA PHE A 97 1.54 -0.47 -5.12
C PHE A 97 2.39 0.49 -5.93
N VAL A 98 3.54 -0.03 -6.31
CA VAL A 98 4.56 0.70 -7.05
C VAL A 98 4.78 -0.02 -8.37
N ASP A 99 4.56 0.68 -9.46
CA ASP A 99 4.91 0.19 -10.78
C ASP A 99 6.42 0.32 -10.98
N LEU A 100 7.11 -0.80 -11.04
CA LEU A 100 8.56 -0.85 -11.27
C LEU A 100 8.94 -1.00 -12.74
N ARG A 101 7.95 -1.12 -13.64
CA ARG A 101 8.20 -1.14 -15.08
C ARG A 101 8.63 0.25 -15.58
N PRO A 102 9.52 0.40 -16.54
CA PRO A 102 10.21 -0.63 -17.32
C PRO A 102 11.51 -1.14 -16.69
N ASN A 103 11.90 -0.68 -15.49
CA ASN A 103 13.17 -1.03 -14.87
C ASN A 103 13.18 -2.45 -14.29
N ALA A 104 12.01 -2.96 -13.92
CA ALA A 104 11.77 -4.34 -13.53
C ALA A 104 10.45 -4.81 -14.13
N THR A 105 10.33 -6.11 -14.44
CA THR A 105 9.13 -6.69 -15.06
C THR A 105 8.04 -6.98 -14.02
N CYS A 106 7.85 -6.11 -13.03
CA CYS A 106 6.92 -6.38 -11.94
C CYS A 106 6.22 -5.11 -11.42
N ILE A 107 5.10 -5.34 -10.78
CA ILE A 107 4.41 -4.37 -9.92
C ILE A 107 4.57 -4.85 -8.48
N ARG A 108 5.02 -3.98 -7.61
CA ARG A 108 5.27 -4.29 -6.21
C ARG A 108 4.11 -3.87 -5.34
N LEU A 109 3.56 -4.81 -4.58
CA LEU A 109 2.61 -4.55 -3.48
C LEU A 109 3.36 -4.53 -2.15
N MET A 110 3.12 -3.51 -1.36
CA MET A 110 3.75 -3.34 -0.04
C MET A 110 2.67 -3.12 1.01
N ALA A 111 2.73 -3.87 2.12
CA ALA A 111 1.88 -3.60 3.26
C ALA A 111 2.13 -2.18 3.79
N HIS A 112 1.06 -1.45 4.05
CA HIS A 112 1.14 -0.06 4.47
C HIS A 112 -0.01 0.30 5.41
N SER A 113 0.22 1.30 6.26
CA SER A 113 -0.79 1.88 7.12
C SER A 113 -1.04 3.34 6.79
N ALA A 114 -2.31 3.70 6.76
CA ALA A 114 -2.78 5.06 6.53
C ALA A 114 -3.65 5.54 7.70
N VAL A 115 -3.80 6.83 7.84
CA VAL A 115 -4.74 7.46 8.77
C VAL A 115 -6.02 7.80 8.02
N GLU A 116 -7.17 7.38 8.54
CA GLU A 116 -8.46 7.94 8.16
C GLU A 116 -8.82 9.05 9.15
N THR A 117 -9.01 10.25 8.65
CA THR A 117 -9.42 11.41 9.44
C THR A 117 -10.92 11.36 9.71
N GLU A 118 -11.41 12.22 10.61
CA GLU A 118 -12.82 12.26 11.03
C GLU A 118 -13.79 12.46 9.84
N ASP A 119 -13.37 13.19 8.82
CA ASP A 119 -14.13 13.40 7.58
C ASP A 119 -14.05 12.25 6.58
N GLY A 120 -13.37 11.14 6.94
CA GLY A 120 -13.19 9.96 6.09
C GLY A 120 -12.04 10.08 5.07
N THR A 121 -11.28 11.17 5.08
CA THR A 121 -10.13 11.33 4.19
C THR A 121 -8.98 10.42 4.61
N LEU A 122 -8.39 9.69 3.66
CA LEU A 122 -7.19 8.91 3.88
C LEU A 122 -5.94 9.74 3.64
N CYS A 123 -4.98 9.66 4.55
CA CYS A 123 -3.68 10.31 4.39
C CYS A 123 -2.53 9.43 4.88
N ASP A 124 -1.36 9.62 4.26
CA ASP A 124 -0.10 9.04 4.70
C ASP A 124 0.66 10.05 5.56
N ILE A 125 1.00 9.63 6.77
CA ILE A 125 1.80 10.44 7.71
C ILE A 125 3.26 9.98 7.78
N THR A 126 3.60 8.89 7.09
CA THR A 126 4.96 8.35 7.11
C THR A 126 5.85 9.11 6.14
N PRO A 127 6.99 9.63 6.59
CA PRO A 127 7.95 10.27 5.71
C PRO A 127 8.51 9.25 4.71
N HIS A 128 8.66 9.66 3.46
CA HIS A 128 9.38 8.90 2.43
C HIS A 128 10.18 9.87 1.55
N GLU A 129 11.24 9.36 0.94
CA GLU A 129 12.14 10.18 0.13
C GLU A 129 11.53 10.56 -1.23
N ALA A 130 10.65 9.72 -1.75
CA ALA A 130 9.99 9.98 -3.01
C ALA A 130 8.90 11.06 -2.86
N SER A 131 8.83 11.97 -3.83
CA SER A 131 7.77 13.00 -3.92
C SER A 131 6.46 12.47 -4.50
N SER A 132 6.33 11.17 -4.67
CA SER A 132 5.19 10.53 -5.35
C SER A 132 4.14 10.09 -4.33
N ASP A 133 2.90 10.44 -4.64
CA ASP A 133 1.73 9.86 -4.00
C ASP A 133 1.53 8.45 -4.59
N TYR A 134 1.27 7.46 -3.74
CA TYR A 134 1.05 6.09 -4.17
C TYR A 134 -0.43 5.73 -4.13
N PRO A 135 -0.90 4.92 -5.08
CA PRO A 135 -2.20 4.28 -4.96
C PRO A 135 -2.21 3.36 -3.74
N PHE A 136 -3.28 3.43 -2.97
CA PHE A 136 -3.50 2.65 -1.77
C PHE A 136 -4.84 1.94 -1.87
N ILE A 137 -4.86 0.68 -1.49
CA ILE A 137 -6.06 -0.11 -1.35
C ILE A 137 -6.18 -0.59 0.10
N ARG A 138 -7.37 -0.41 0.70
CA ARG A 138 -7.62 -0.90 2.05
C ARG A 138 -7.52 -2.43 2.09
N HIS A 139 -7.03 -2.96 3.19
CA HIS A 139 -7.14 -4.38 3.47
C HIS A 139 -8.62 -4.77 3.66
N PHE A 140 -8.99 -5.95 3.16
CA PHE A 140 -10.40 -6.41 3.13
C PHE A 140 -10.69 -7.56 4.09
N GLY A 141 -9.66 -8.08 4.75
CA GLY A 141 -9.74 -9.19 5.68
C GLY A 141 -9.67 -8.75 7.12
N THR A 142 -9.35 -9.71 7.98
CA THR A 142 -9.12 -9.47 9.40
C THR A 142 -7.73 -8.88 9.67
N GLU A 143 -7.55 -8.36 10.87
CA GLU A 143 -6.23 -7.87 11.34
C GLU A 143 -5.18 -8.99 11.30
N GLU A 144 -5.56 -10.20 11.71
CA GLU A 144 -4.68 -11.37 11.72
C GLU A 144 -4.22 -11.73 10.30
N GLU A 145 -5.12 -11.63 9.32
CA GLU A 145 -4.75 -11.81 7.91
C GLU A 145 -3.77 -10.74 7.45
N PHE A 146 -3.98 -9.48 7.84
CA PHE A 146 -3.04 -8.40 7.51
C PHE A 146 -1.68 -8.63 8.15
N GLU A 147 -1.62 -9.05 9.42
CA GLU A 147 -0.36 -9.35 10.10
C GLU A 147 0.45 -10.45 9.42
N LEU A 148 -0.22 -11.47 8.85
CA LEU A 148 0.46 -12.48 8.05
C LEU A 148 1.19 -11.86 6.85
N PHE A 149 0.63 -10.81 6.27
CA PHE A 149 1.21 -10.07 5.16
C PHE A 149 2.24 -9.04 5.60
N GLY A 150 2.05 -8.39 6.72
CA GLY A 150 3.02 -7.47 7.31
C GLY A 150 4.38 -8.10 7.60
N ARG A 151 4.41 -9.44 7.65
CA ARG A 151 5.66 -10.24 7.72
C ARG A 151 6.35 -10.39 6.36
N VAL A 152 5.67 -10.05 5.27
CA VAL A 152 6.24 -10.03 3.92
C VAL A 152 6.38 -8.57 3.53
N GLU A 153 7.63 -8.12 3.38
CA GLU A 153 7.88 -6.69 3.09
C GLU A 153 7.22 -6.24 1.79
N TYR A 154 7.13 -7.12 0.80
CA TYR A 154 6.49 -6.83 -0.49
C TYR A 154 6.20 -8.10 -1.30
N PHE A 155 5.31 -7.96 -2.29
CA PHE A 155 5.08 -8.95 -3.34
C PHE A 155 5.40 -8.35 -4.69
N ASP A 156 6.08 -9.12 -5.52
CA ASP A 156 6.29 -8.77 -6.90
C ASP A 156 5.31 -9.56 -7.77
N LEU A 157 4.46 -8.83 -8.48
CA LEU A 157 3.58 -9.40 -9.50
C LEU A 157 4.35 -9.41 -10.81
N PRO A 158 4.52 -10.58 -11.46
CA PRO A 158 5.26 -10.66 -12.70
C PRO A 158 4.63 -9.80 -13.79
N GLY A 159 5.51 -9.18 -14.60
CA GLY A 159 5.22 -8.34 -15.75
C GLY A 159 4.93 -9.12 -17.01
#